data_50f94b2c5f137649f9155ec1c3d970a0
#
_entry.id   50f94b2c5f137649f9155ec1c3d970a0
#
_cell.length_a   1.000
_cell.length_b   1.000
_cell.length_c   1.000
_cell.angle_alpha   90.00
_cell.angle_beta   90.00
_cell.angle_gamma   90.00
#
_symmetry.space_group_name_H-M   'P 1'
#
loop_
_entity.id
_entity.type
_entity.pdbx_description
1 polymer ?
#
loop_
_entity_poly.entity_id
_entity_poly.type
_entity_poly.pdbx_seq_one_letter_code
_entity_poly.pdbx_strand_id
1 'polypeptide(L)'
;MFGYVRPSLAKLSEEDTARFGAAYCGLCRVLGERYGLAARMILNYDFTFLSILLWPQEEPEELQKNCIAHPFRKRDYYPGNPALELAADESVILAWWQIQDALSDPGKGKAKYHAAALGLKGAYREARERRSAFDAVTREQLERLRRLEEDKCPSLDEPADAFAKLLAAAAGEAGDPVKRRVLEQLLYHLGRWIYLVDAADDLEDDFTSGSYNPLIYRYGLQSGELTGEAREGLVVSLDHSIRLMAAAFELWDFGVWKNIIQATVYEGLFLVGRAVLEGTFQSNDMAFRITGRNKEQL
;
A
#
# COMPACT_ATOMS: atom_id res chain seq x y z
N MET A 1 8.19 3.22 -1.02
CA MET A 1 6.85 3.17 -0.40
C MET A 1 5.85 3.27 -1.53
N PHE A 2 5.00 2.28 -1.69
CA PHE A 2 4.27 1.96 -2.91
C PHE A 2 3.29 3.06 -3.36
N GLY A 3 2.14 3.23 -2.74
CA GLY A 3 1.11 4.19 -3.15
C GLY A 3 0.35 3.78 -4.43
N TYR A 4 0.34 2.48 -4.71
CA TYR A 4 -0.35 1.92 -5.87
C TYR A 4 -1.86 1.76 -5.65
N VAL A 5 -2.31 1.64 -4.40
CA VAL A 5 -3.70 1.32 -4.08
C VAL A 5 -4.54 2.59 -4.03
N ARG A 6 -5.19 2.93 -5.15
CA ARG A 6 -5.96 4.16 -5.32
C ARG A 6 -7.32 3.88 -5.91
N PRO A 7 -8.40 4.51 -5.41
CA PRO A 7 -9.69 4.44 -6.08
C PRO A 7 -9.66 5.19 -7.42
N SER A 8 -10.43 4.73 -8.38
CA SER A 8 -10.73 5.51 -9.59
C SER A 8 -11.63 6.68 -9.22
N LEU A 9 -11.11 7.91 -9.26
CA LEU A 9 -11.88 9.11 -8.91
C LEU A 9 -13.06 9.34 -9.87
N ALA A 10 -12.95 8.89 -11.12
CA ALA A 10 -14.04 9.00 -12.11
C ALA A 10 -15.28 8.19 -11.72
N LYS A 11 -15.13 7.22 -10.80
CA LYS A 11 -16.22 6.34 -10.31
C LYS A 11 -16.74 6.75 -8.94
N LEU A 12 -16.11 7.69 -8.28
CA LEU A 12 -16.54 8.16 -6.99
C LEU A 12 -17.49 9.35 -7.12
N SER A 13 -18.51 9.38 -6.27
CA SER A 13 -19.28 10.58 -6.01
C SER A 13 -18.42 11.67 -5.34
N GLU A 14 -18.91 12.90 -5.32
CA GLU A 14 -18.25 13.98 -4.56
C GLU A 14 -18.18 13.62 -3.06
N GLU A 15 -19.21 12.97 -2.53
CA GLU A 15 -19.28 12.50 -1.15
C GLU A 15 -18.24 11.40 -0.87
N ASP A 16 -18.16 10.37 -1.71
CA ASP A 16 -17.18 9.30 -1.54
C ASP A 16 -15.73 9.82 -1.68
N THR A 17 -15.50 10.78 -2.57
CA THR A 17 -14.21 11.46 -2.72
C THR A 17 -13.84 12.25 -1.46
N ALA A 18 -14.79 12.99 -0.88
CA ALA A 18 -14.60 13.71 0.38
C ALA A 18 -14.33 12.71 1.53
N ARG A 19 -15.10 11.62 1.60
CA ARG A 19 -14.94 10.54 2.60
C ARG A 19 -13.56 9.88 2.54
N PHE A 20 -13.08 9.55 1.35
CA PHE A 20 -11.71 9.04 1.17
C PHE A 20 -10.66 10.06 1.64
N GLY A 21 -10.87 11.34 1.31
CA GLY A 21 -10.01 12.43 1.77
C GLY A 21 -9.99 12.62 3.27
N ALA A 22 -11.14 12.48 3.92
CA ALA A 22 -11.25 12.57 5.38
C ALA A 22 -10.52 11.39 6.07
N ALA A 23 -10.59 10.18 5.51
CA ALA A 23 -9.81 9.03 5.99
C ALA A 23 -8.29 9.25 5.86
N TYR A 24 -7.83 9.73 4.71
CA TYR A 24 -6.43 10.09 4.48
C TYR A 24 -5.92 11.17 5.46
N CYS A 25 -6.72 12.22 5.67
CA CYS A 25 -6.40 13.26 6.65
C CYS A 25 -6.45 12.74 8.10
N GLY A 26 -7.36 11.79 8.39
CA GLY A 26 -7.43 11.10 9.68
C GLY A 26 -6.16 10.30 9.97
N LEU A 27 -5.71 9.48 9.02
CA LEU A 27 -4.45 8.72 9.14
C LEU A 27 -3.25 9.65 9.33
N CYS A 28 -3.16 10.75 8.57
CA CYS A 28 -2.13 11.77 8.74
C CYS A 28 -2.07 12.33 10.17
N ARG A 29 -3.23 12.56 10.78
CA ARG A 29 -3.32 13.07 12.15
C ARG A 29 -2.90 12.02 13.17
N VAL A 30 -3.43 10.81 13.05
CA VAL A 30 -3.08 9.70 13.95
C VAL A 30 -1.58 9.44 13.92
N LEU A 31 -0.95 9.40 12.73
CA LEU A 31 0.50 9.30 12.62
C LEU A 31 1.23 10.43 13.36
N GLY A 32 0.76 11.66 13.19
CA GLY A 32 1.39 12.80 13.86
C GLY A 32 1.17 12.85 15.37
N GLU A 33 0.01 12.46 15.85
CA GLU A 33 -0.37 12.47 17.27
C GLU A 33 0.31 11.34 18.04
N ARG A 34 0.43 10.14 17.43
CA ARG A 34 1.05 8.97 18.05
C ARG A 34 2.57 8.95 17.94
N TYR A 35 3.12 9.40 16.81
CA TYR A 35 4.52 9.18 16.45
C TYR A 35 5.29 10.44 16.08
N GLY A 36 4.63 11.60 16.14
CA GLY A 36 5.24 12.89 15.83
C GLY A 36 5.28 13.23 14.34
N LEU A 37 5.84 14.40 14.04
CA LEU A 37 5.78 14.95 12.68
C LEU A 37 6.51 14.11 11.63
N ALA A 38 7.60 13.46 12.01
CA ALA A 38 8.38 12.63 11.09
C ALA A 38 7.56 11.44 10.56
N ALA A 39 6.70 10.84 11.38
CA ALA A 39 5.85 9.74 10.97
C ALA A 39 4.82 10.12 9.89
N ARG A 40 4.50 11.42 9.73
CA ARG A 40 3.62 11.86 8.62
C ARG A 40 4.26 11.72 7.25
N MET A 41 5.59 11.61 7.19
CA MET A 41 6.30 11.42 5.91
C MET A 41 6.06 10.02 5.30
N ILE A 42 5.59 9.06 6.12
CA ILE A 42 5.25 7.72 5.64
C ILE A 42 3.78 7.57 5.23
N LEU A 43 2.98 8.64 5.35
CA LEU A 43 1.58 8.65 4.93
C LEU A 43 1.46 8.28 3.44
N ASN A 44 0.62 7.30 3.14
CA ASN A 44 0.33 6.88 1.77
C ASN A 44 -1.12 6.42 1.60
N TYR A 45 -1.49 6.12 0.37
CA TYR A 45 -2.84 5.68 0.03
C TYR A 45 -3.09 4.21 0.40
N ASP A 46 -2.06 3.37 0.38
CA ASP A 46 -2.17 1.94 0.68
C ASP A 46 -2.66 1.72 2.12
N PHE A 47 -2.06 2.40 3.10
CA PHE A 47 -2.51 2.33 4.49
C PHE A 47 -3.81 3.11 4.76
N THR A 48 -4.12 4.12 3.95
CA THR A 48 -5.45 4.74 3.97
C THR A 48 -6.51 3.71 3.55
N PHE A 49 -6.24 2.96 2.48
CA PHE A 49 -7.13 1.89 2.03
C PHE A 49 -7.25 0.77 3.07
N LEU A 50 -6.14 0.37 3.70
CA LEU A 50 -6.17 -0.59 4.80
C LEU A 50 -7.08 -0.12 5.95
N SER A 51 -6.99 1.15 6.36
CA SER A 51 -7.87 1.69 7.40
C SER A 51 -9.35 1.62 7.01
N ILE A 52 -9.66 1.88 5.72
CA ILE A 52 -11.02 1.78 5.18
C ILE A 52 -11.54 0.34 5.22
N LEU A 53 -10.72 -0.65 4.84
CA LEU A 53 -11.10 -2.07 4.90
C LEU A 53 -11.41 -2.55 6.33
N LEU A 54 -10.65 -2.06 7.30
CA LEU A 54 -10.78 -2.41 8.71
C LEU A 54 -11.82 -1.59 9.46
N TRP A 55 -12.35 -0.53 8.82
CA TRP A 55 -13.28 0.39 9.49
C TRP A 55 -14.47 -0.33 10.11
N PRO A 56 -14.93 0.09 11.30
CA PRO A 56 -16.19 -0.38 11.86
C PRO A 56 -17.35 -0.07 10.91
N GLN A 57 -18.44 -0.82 11.00
CA GLN A 57 -19.63 -0.58 10.18
C GLN A 57 -20.38 0.73 10.53
N GLU A 58 -20.01 1.36 11.62
CA GLU A 58 -20.56 2.63 12.06
C GLU A 58 -20.16 3.77 11.12
N GLU A 59 -21.08 4.70 10.90
CA GLU A 59 -20.79 5.89 10.12
C GLU A 59 -19.74 6.75 10.84
N PRO A 60 -18.65 7.16 10.15
CA PRO A 60 -17.59 7.91 10.79
C PRO A 60 -18.04 9.33 11.14
N GLU A 61 -17.72 9.77 12.35
CA GLU A 61 -17.87 11.17 12.75
C GLU A 61 -16.83 12.02 12.03
N GLU A 62 -17.28 13.05 11.32
CA GLU A 62 -16.42 13.97 10.59
C GLU A 62 -16.14 15.23 11.39
N LEU A 63 -14.88 15.59 11.50
CA LEU A 63 -14.41 16.82 12.15
C LEU A 63 -13.61 17.67 11.17
N GLN A 64 -13.51 18.97 11.48
CA GLN A 64 -12.80 19.93 10.64
C GLN A 64 -11.68 20.64 11.40
N LYS A 65 -10.48 20.69 10.84
CA LYS A 65 -9.31 21.35 11.44
C LYS A 65 -8.31 21.84 10.37
N ASN A 66 -7.47 22.79 10.73
CA ASN A 66 -6.42 23.26 9.85
C ASN A 66 -5.44 22.11 9.50
N CYS A 67 -5.08 22.00 8.23
CA CYS A 67 -4.08 21.05 7.77
C CYS A 67 -2.68 21.54 8.16
N ILE A 68 -1.84 20.67 8.70
CA ILE A 68 -0.46 21.04 9.09
C ILE A 68 0.41 21.34 7.86
N ALA A 69 0.21 20.58 6.76
CA ALA A 69 0.92 20.83 5.51
C ALA A 69 0.39 22.07 4.75
N HIS A 70 -0.83 22.51 5.07
CA HIS A 70 -1.49 23.68 4.47
C HIS A 70 -2.20 24.49 5.55
N PRO A 71 -1.46 25.27 6.37
CA PRO A 71 -2.00 25.91 7.59
C PRO A 71 -3.20 26.82 7.37
N PHE A 72 -3.34 27.38 6.17
CA PHE A 72 -4.43 28.26 5.78
C PHE A 72 -5.66 27.54 5.22
N ARG A 73 -5.66 26.20 5.20
CA ARG A 73 -6.79 25.39 4.70
C ARG A 73 -7.32 24.49 5.80
N LYS A 74 -8.61 24.60 6.05
CA LYS A 74 -9.34 23.60 6.82
C LYS A 74 -9.52 22.34 5.97
N ARG A 75 -9.44 21.19 6.58
CA ARG A 75 -9.68 19.88 5.99
C ARG A 75 -10.58 19.09 6.90
N ASP A 76 -11.49 18.38 6.27
CA ASP A 76 -12.29 17.39 6.92
C ASP A 76 -11.42 16.16 7.20
N TYR A 77 -11.64 15.55 8.35
CA TYR A 77 -10.88 14.37 8.77
C TYR A 77 -11.71 13.54 9.74
N TYR A 78 -11.44 12.26 9.77
CA TYR A 78 -11.99 11.38 10.81
C TYR A 78 -11.05 11.35 12.01
N PRO A 79 -11.60 11.48 13.24
CA PRO A 79 -10.80 11.35 14.47
C PRO A 79 -10.20 9.95 14.58
N GLY A 80 -9.20 9.81 15.46
CA GLY A 80 -8.57 8.54 15.74
C GLY A 80 -9.59 7.48 16.17
N ASN A 81 -9.51 6.33 15.53
CA ASN A 81 -10.32 5.15 15.81
C ASN A 81 -9.45 3.90 15.62
N PRO A 82 -9.90 2.70 16.05
CA PRO A 82 -9.10 1.49 15.98
C PRO A 82 -8.52 1.17 14.60
N ALA A 83 -9.26 1.46 13.52
CA ALA A 83 -8.81 1.18 12.16
C ALA A 83 -7.68 2.13 11.70
N LEU A 84 -7.82 3.44 11.97
CA LEU A 84 -6.77 4.43 11.69
C LEU A 84 -5.54 4.22 12.55
N GLU A 85 -5.73 3.86 13.83
CA GLU A 85 -4.63 3.57 14.75
C GLU A 85 -3.84 2.33 14.32
N LEU A 86 -4.54 1.27 13.90
CA LEU A 86 -3.94 0.06 13.37
C LEU A 86 -3.14 0.37 12.10
N ALA A 87 -3.75 1.04 11.14
CA ALA A 87 -3.07 1.40 9.90
C ALA A 87 -1.84 2.29 10.14
N ALA A 88 -1.87 3.18 11.15
CA ALA A 88 -0.72 3.98 11.56
C ALA A 88 0.38 3.12 12.17
N ASP A 89 0.04 2.21 13.09
CA ASP A 89 1.00 1.31 13.74
C ASP A 89 1.70 0.43 12.69
N GLU A 90 0.94 -0.22 11.81
CA GLU A 90 1.46 -1.11 10.78
C GLU A 90 2.27 -0.38 9.70
N SER A 91 1.86 0.85 9.33
CA SER A 91 2.64 1.67 8.39
C SER A 91 4.03 2.02 8.93
N VAL A 92 4.13 2.29 10.24
CA VAL A 92 5.42 2.55 10.91
C VAL A 92 6.28 1.29 10.93
N ILE A 93 5.70 0.12 11.24
CA ILE A 93 6.42 -1.15 11.24
C ILE A 93 6.95 -1.47 9.84
N LEU A 94 6.10 -1.38 8.81
CA LEU A 94 6.51 -1.70 7.45
C LEU A 94 7.56 -0.72 6.92
N ALA A 95 7.39 0.59 7.17
CA ALA A 95 8.37 1.60 6.79
C ALA A 95 9.73 1.38 7.48
N TRP A 96 9.73 0.97 8.74
CA TRP A 96 10.95 0.62 9.45
C TRP A 96 11.69 -0.53 8.77
N TRP A 97 11.00 -1.63 8.47
CA TRP A 97 11.61 -2.79 7.83
C TRP A 97 12.10 -2.49 6.42
N GLN A 98 11.39 -1.70 5.63
CA GLN A 98 11.84 -1.23 4.31
C GLN A 98 13.12 -0.39 4.41
N ILE A 99 13.23 0.46 5.44
CA ILE A 99 14.46 1.23 5.69
C ILE A 99 15.61 0.30 6.09
N GLN A 100 15.37 -0.73 6.92
CA GLN A 100 16.40 -1.70 7.29
C GLN A 100 16.90 -2.50 6.08
N ASP A 101 16.01 -2.91 5.19
CA ASP A 101 16.32 -3.57 3.95
C ASP A 101 17.22 -2.70 3.06
N ALA A 102 16.81 -1.46 2.77
CA ALA A 102 17.59 -0.49 2.01
C ALA A 102 18.94 -0.13 2.64
N LEU A 103 19.11 -0.30 3.96
CA LEU A 103 20.40 -0.14 4.65
C LEU A 103 21.30 -1.36 4.48
N SER A 104 20.72 -2.54 4.29
CA SER A 104 21.44 -3.81 4.09
C SER A 104 22.00 -3.91 2.68
N ASP A 105 21.34 -3.34 1.68
CA ASP A 105 21.75 -3.39 0.29
C ASP A 105 23.07 -2.64 0.04
N PRO A 106 23.96 -3.19 -0.82
CA PRO A 106 25.20 -2.52 -1.21
C PRO A 106 24.94 -1.38 -2.20
N GLY A 107 24.66 -0.14 -1.70
CA GLY A 107 24.33 0.97 -2.59
C GLY A 107 24.81 2.33 -2.10
N LYS A 108 24.76 3.34 -3.00
CA LYS A 108 25.03 4.74 -2.69
C LYS A 108 23.78 5.39 -2.08
N GLY A 109 23.95 6.36 -1.19
CA GLY A 109 22.83 7.17 -0.66
C GLY A 109 22.26 6.70 0.68
N LYS A 110 22.96 5.83 1.41
CA LYS A 110 22.56 5.33 2.74
C LYS A 110 22.31 6.41 3.79
N ALA A 111 22.88 7.62 3.63
CA ALA A 111 22.70 8.71 4.58
C ALA A 111 21.24 9.11 4.80
N LYS A 112 20.41 9.12 3.75
CA LYS A 112 18.97 9.38 3.87
C LYS A 112 18.24 8.30 4.66
N TYR A 113 18.60 7.04 4.45
CA TYR A 113 17.99 5.90 5.17
C TYR A 113 18.45 5.85 6.64
N HIS A 114 19.71 6.19 6.94
CA HIS A 114 20.16 6.34 8.33
C HIS A 114 19.40 7.46 9.07
N ALA A 115 19.21 8.61 8.41
CA ALA A 115 18.43 9.70 8.98
C ALA A 115 16.96 9.31 9.20
N ALA A 116 16.35 8.62 8.24
CA ALA A 116 14.98 8.10 8.35
C ALA A 116 14.86 7.05 9.47
N ALA A 117 15.82 6.12 9.56
CA ALA A 117 15.85 5.13 10.64
C ALA A 117 15.96 5.79 12.02
N LEU A 118 16.82 6.81 12.16
CA LEU A 118 16.94 7.55 13.42
C LEU A 118 15.63 8.25 13.78
N GLY A 119 14.97 8.87 12.80
CA GLY A 119 13.69 9.57 13.00
C GLY A 119 12.53 8.64 13.35
N LEU A 120 12.52 7.39 12.85
CA LEU A 120 11.45 6.42 13.08
C LEU A 120 11.71 5.42 14.21
N LYS A 121 12.92 5.35 14.75
CA LYS A 121 13.30 4.35 15.77
C LYS A 121 12.38 4.34 16.99
N GLY A 122 12.01 5.52 17.50
CA GLY A 122 11.09 5.65 18.64
C GLY A 122 9.69 5.17 18.27
N ALA A 123 9.18 5.66 17.14
CA ALA A 123 7.87 5.28 16.59
C ALA A 123 7.77 3.75 16.36
N TYR A 124 8.78 3.16 15.74
CA TYR A 124 8.82 1.71 15.52
C TYR A 124 8.77 0.91 16.83
N ARG A 125 9.53 1.31 17.85
CA ARG A 125 9.50 0.60 19.14
C ARG A 125 8.08 0.59 19.72
N GLU A 126 7.41 1.73 19.74
CA GLU A 126 6.05 1.84 20.25
C GLU A 126 5.03 1.08 19.39
N ALA A 127 5.11 1.17 18.05
CA ALA A 127 4.25 0.44 17.12
C ALA A 127 4.42 -1.08 17.30
N ARG A 128 5.66 -1.56 17.39
CA ARG A 128 5.99 -2.96 17.63
C ARG A 128 5.44 -3.48 18.96
N GLU A 129 5.49 -2.70 20.03
CA GLU A 129 4.91 -3.09 21.32
C GLU A 129 3.39 -3.30 21.22
N ARG A 130 2.69 -2.49 20.42
CA ARG A 130 1.24 -2.58 20.18
C ARG A 130 0.86 -3.69 19.20
N ARG A 131 1.70 -3.96 18.20
CA ARG A 131 1.43 -4.88 17.06
C ARG A 131 2.54 -5.91 16.93
N SER A 132 2.90 -6.58 18.01
CA SER A 132 4.02 -7.52 18.04
C SER A 132 3.82 -8.72 17.11
N ALA A 133 2.59 -9.18 16.92
CA ALA A 133 2.26 -10.27 16.02
C ALA A 133 2.49 -9.86 14.55
N PHE A 134 2.05 -8.66 14.15
CA PHE A 134 2.28 -8.13 12.81
C PHE A 134 3.77 -7.90 12.54
N ASP A 135 4.51 -7.32 13.50
CA ASP A 135 5.97 -7.14 13.39
C ASP A 135 6.70 -8.49 13.20
N ALA A 136 6.30 -9.52 13.95
CA ALA A 136 6.90 -10.84 13.84
C ALA A 136 6.69 -11.46 12.45
N VAL A 137 5.45 -11.40 11.93
CA VAL A 137 5.12 -11.89 10.58
C VAL A 137 5.85 -11.07 9.52
N THR A 138 5.87 -9.74 9.65
CA THR A 138 6.58 -8.84 8.73
C THR A 138 8.05 -9.23 8.63
N ARG A 139 8.73 -9.40 9.76
CA ARG A 139 10.13 -9.82 9.80
C ARG A 139 10.33 -11.18 9.15
N GLU A 140 9.52 -12.17 9.50
CA GLU A 140 9.63 -13.54 8.96
C GLU A 140 9.47 -13.55 7.43
N GLN A 141 8.46 -12.84 6.91
CA GLN A 141 8.19 -12.85 5.48
C GLN A 141 9.22 -12.03 4.68
N LEU A 142 9.74 -10.94 5.22
CA LEU A 142 10.82 -10.19 4.58
C LEU A 142 12.14 -10.97 4.62
N GLU A 143 12.46 -11.70 5.68
CA GLU A 143 13.61 -12.60 5.72
C GLU A 143 13.48 -13.77 4.72
N ARG A 144 12.25 -14.26 4.50
CA ARG A 144 11.97 -15.26 3.47
C ARG A 144 12.13 -14.68 2.06
N LEU A 145 11.59 -13.48 1.83
CA LEU A 145 11.71 -12.78 0.56
C LEU A 145 13.18 -12.57 0.20
N ARG A 146 13.97 -12.04 1.11
CA ARG A 146 15.41 -11.84 0.91
C ARG A 146 16.14 -13.13 0.51
N ARG A 147 15.83 -14.27 1.15
CA ARG A 147 16.43 -15.55 0.75
C ARG A 147 16.05 -15.94 -0.68
N LEU A 148 14.81 -15.76 -1.09
CA LEU A 148 14.37 -16.03 -2.46
C LEU A 148 15.08 -15.12 -3.48
N GLU A 149 15.35 -13.88 -3.13
CA GLU A 149 16.11 -12.92 -3.94
C GLU A 149 17.59 -13.31 -4.04
N GLU A 150 18.23 -13.67 -2.92
CA GLU A 150 19.61 -14.15 -2.88
C GLU A 150 19.79 -15.43 -3.73
N ASP A 151 18.81 -16.34 -3.68
CA ASP A 151 18.76 -17.59 -4.46
C ASP A 151 18.33 -17.36 -5.92
N LYS A 152 18.02 -16.12 -6.31
CA LYS A 152 17.55 -15.76 -7.66
C LYS A 152 16.36 -16.60 -8.11
N CYS A 153 15.37 -16.74 -7.23
CA CYS A 153 14.19 -17.55 -7.44
C CYS A 153 13.49 -17.20 -8.78
N PRO A 154 13.28 -18.17 -9.68
CA PRO A 154 12.64 -17.92 -10.97
C PRO A 154 11.11 -17.97 -10.89
N SER A 155 10.53 -18.14 -9.72
CA SER A 155 9.09 -18.13 -9.50
C SER A 155 8.59 -16.69 -9.33
N LEU A 156 7.45 -16.36 -9.95
CA LEU A 156 6.71 -15.11 -9.62
C LEU A 156 5.92 -15.27 -8.33
N ASP A 157 5.42 -16.48 -8.08
CA ASP A 157 4.47 -16.72 -7.00
C ASP A 157 5.13 -16.83 -5.62
N GLU A 158 6.34 -17.39 -5.51
CA GLU A 158 6.99 -17.60 -4.22
C GLU A 158 7.39 -16.29 -3.52
N PRO A 159 8.07 -15.33 -4.19
CA PRO A 159 8.34 -14.03 -3.59
C PRO A 159 7.05 -13.22 -3.36
N ALA A 160 6.11 -13.26 -4.32
CA ALA A 160 4.82 -12.59 -4.17
C ALA A 160 3.99 -13.16 -3.01
N ASP A 161 4.05 -14.49 -2.73
CA ASP A 161 3.41 -15.12 -1.58
C ASP A 161 3.99 -14.63 -0.24
N ALA A 162 5.30 -14.40 -0.17
CA ALA A 162 5.90 -13.85 1.04
C ALA A 162 5.33 -12.46 1.36
N PHE A 163 5.28 -11.57 0.37
CA PHE A 163 4.72 -10.24 0.54
C PHE A 163 3.19 -10.26 0.77
N ALA A 164 2.47 -11.15 0.08
CA ALA A 164 1.04 -11.34 0.25
C ALA A 164 0.68 -11.78 1.68
N LYS A 165 1.42 -12.71 2.26
CA LYS A 165 1.24 -13.17 3.65
C LYS A 165 1.50 -12.06 4.68
N LEU A 166 2.48 -11.20 4.40
CA LEU A 166 2.75 -10.04 5.22
C LEU A 166 1.50 -9.11 5.26
N LEU A 167 0.93 -8.76 4.11
CA LEU A 167 -0.25 -7.92 4.06
C LEU A 167 -1.49 -8.59 4.68
N ALA A 168 -1.68 -9.88 4.42
CA ALA A 168 -2.80 -10.65 4.97
C ALA A 168 -2.80 -10.70 6.50
N ALA A 169 -1.63 -10.57 7.15
CA ALA A 169 -1.51 -10.55 8.60
C ALA A 169 -2.29 -9.40 9.26
N ALA A 170 -2.48 -8.28 8.56
CA ALA A 170 -3.29 -7.15 9.05
C ALA A 170 -4.77 -7.53 9.29
N ALA A 171 -5.29 -8.55 8.59
CA ALA A 171 -6.64 -9.05 8.81
C ALA A 171 -6.84 -9.66 10.21
N GLY A 172 -5.76 -10.08 10.87
CA GLY A 172 -5.81 -10.68 12.21
C GLY A 172 -6.48 -9.82 13.27
N GLU A 173 -6.48 -8.50 13.07
CA GLU A 173 -7.08 -7.52 13.96
C GLU A 173 -8.60 -7.32 13.74
N ALA A 174 -9.18 -7.90 12.70
CA ALA A 174 -10.62 -7.85 12.47
C ALA A 174 -11.36 -8.66 13.54
N GLY A 175 -12.27 -8.03 14.28
CA GLY A 175 -13.00 -8.64 15.39
C GLY A 175 -14.00 -9.72 14.94
N ASP A 176 -14.63 -9.54 13.79
CA ASP A 176 -15.57 -10.50 13.22
C ASP A 176 -14.83 -11.60 12.44
N PRO A 177 -15.07 -12.90 12.73
CA PRO A 177 -14.35 -13.99 12.06
C PRO A 177 -14.69 -14.15 10.58
N VAL A 178 -15.87 -13.71 10.12
CA VAL A 178 -16.23 -13.74 8.69
C VAL A 178 -15.51 -12.60 7.98
N LYS A 179 -15.58 -11.39 8.54
CA LYS A 179 -14.81 -10.23 8.04
C LYS A 179 -13.33 -10.54 7.96
N ARG A 180 -12.77 -11.18 8.99
CA ARG A 180 -11.36 -11.58 9.02
C ARG A 180 -10.99 -12.45 7.81
N ARG A 181 -11.76 -13.50 7.53
CA ARG A 181 -11.51 -14.40 6.39
C ARG A 181 -11.61 -13.67 5.05
N VAL A 182 -12.57 -12.77 4.91
CA VAL A 182 -12.71 -11.94 3.71
C VAL A 182 -11.49 -11.04 3.55
N LEU A 183 -11.06 -10.37 4.62
CA LEU A 183 -9.89 -9.49 4.60
C LEU A 183 -8.58 -10.26 4.39
N GLU A 184 -8.42 -11.46 4.96
CA GLU A 184 -7.26 -12.32 4.69
C GLU A 184 -7.11 -12.59 3.19
N GLN A 185 -8.20 -12.95 2.50
CA GLN A 185 -8.17 -13.19 1.05
C GLN A 185 -7.92 -11.89 0.27
N LEU A 186 -8.64 -10.82 0.60
CA LEU A 186 -8.52 -9.55 -0.08
C LEU A 186 -7.09 -8.99 0.05
N LEU A 187 -6.54 -8.94 1.26
CA LEU A 187 -5.21 -8.43 1.55
C LEU A 187 -4.10 -9.33 1.00
N TYR A 188 -4.29 -10.66 1.02
CA TYR A 188 -3.35 -11.58 0.38
C TYR A 188 -3.21 -11.28 -1.12
N HIS A 189 -4.32 -11.21 -1.84
CA HIS A 189 -4.28 -10.95 -3.28
C HIS A 189 -3.88 -9.51 -3.61
N LEU A 190 -4.16 -8.56 -2.72
CA LEU A 190 -3.64 -7.19 -2.82
C LEU A 190 -2.11 -7.15 -2.67
N GLY A 191 -1.57 -7.84 -1.68
CA GLY A 191 -0.12 -7.94 -1.48
C GLY A 191 0.58 -8.60 -2.66
N ARG A 192 0.01 -9.70 -3.18
CA ARG A 192 0.52 -10.34 -4.39
C ARG A 192 0.51 -9.38 -5.60
N TRP A 193 -0.57 -8.64 -5.77
CA TRP A 193 -0.70 -7.66 -6.85
C TRP A 193 0.31 -6.52 -6.71
N ILE A 194 0.47 -5.96 -5.50
CA ILE A 194 1.44 -4.89 -5.22
C ILE A 194 2.85 -5.36 -5.56
N TYR A 195 3.27 -6.53 -5.09
CA TYR A 195 4.60 -7.07 -5.35
C TYR A 195 4.90 -7.21 -6.84
N LEU A 196 3.93 -7.72 -7.61
CA LEU A 196 4.10 -7.92 -9.06
C LEU A 196 4.10 -6.59 -9.85
N VAL A 197 3.32 -5.61 -9.42
CA VAL A 197 3.31 -4.26 -10.02
C VAL A 197 4.61 -3.53 -9.71
N ASP A 198 5.10 -3.61 -8.48
CA ASP A 198 6.37 -3.04 -8.04
C ASP A 198 7.55 -3.62 -8.85
N ALA A 199 7.56 -4.95 -9.02
CA ALA A 199 8.55 -5.62 -9.87
C ALA A 199 8.52 -5.14 -11.32
N ALA A 200 7.36 -4.75 -11.85
CA ALA A 200 7.24 -4.20 -13.19
C ALA A 200 7.67 -2.72 -13.27
N ASP A 201 7.37 -1.94 -12.21
CA ASP A 201 7.75 -0.52 -12.11
C ASP A 201 9.26 -0.35 -12.00
N ASP A 202 9.92 -1.24 -11.25
CA ASP A 202 11.36 -1.21 -10.99
C ASP A 202 12.19 -1.98 -12.02
N LEU A 203 11.56 -2.62 -13.05
CA LEU A 203 12.21 -3.57 -13.94
C LEU A 203 13.44 -3.01 -14.67
N GLU A 204 13.36 -1.79 -15.21
CA GLU A 204 14.47 -1.14 -15.95
C GLU A 204 15.65 -0.83 -15.02
N ASP A 205 15.36 -0.30 -13.85
CA ASP A 205 16.36 0.04 -12.83
C ASP A 205 17.04 -1.20 -12.26
N ASP A 206 16.27 -2.26 -11.96
CA ASP A 206 16.79 -3.54 -11.46
C ASP A 206 17.65 -4.25 -12.50
N PHE A 207 17.22 -4.26 -13.77
CA PHE A 207 18.01 -4.82 -14.85
C PHE A 207 19.36 -4.09 -15.01
N THR A 208 19.33 -2.76 -14.96
CA THR A 208 20.52 -1.92 -15.13
C THR A 208 21.49 -2.04 -13.95
N SER A 209 20.98 -2.13 -12.73
CA SER A 209 21.77 -2.29 -11.51
C SER A 209 22.25 -3.71 -11.28
N GLY A 210 21.64 -4.70 -11.94
CA GLY A 210 21.87 -6.14 -11.69
C GLY A 210 21.22 -6.62 -10.41
N SER A 211 20.22 -5.88 -9.89
CA SER A 211 19.41 -6.27 -8.75
C SER A 211 18.48 -7.43 -9.11
N TYR A 212 18.01 -8.15 -8.08
CA TYR A 212 17.02 -9.19 -8.32
C TYR A 212 15.69 -8.56 -8.72
N ASN A 213 15.09 -9.15 -9.76
CA ASN A 213 13.71 -8.90 -10.12
C ASN A 213 13.08 -10.21 -10.64
N PRO A 214 11.95 -10.67 -10.08
CA PRO A 214 11.40 -11.98 -10.41
C PRO A 214 11.00 -12.11 -11.89
N LEU A 215 10.66 -11.01 -12.55
CA LEU A 215 10.34 -11.00 -13.98
C LEU A 215 11.56 -11.34 -14.86
N ILE A 216 12.73 -10.82 -14.49
CA ILE A 216 14.00 -11.10 -15.20
C ILE A 216 14.28 -12.60 -15.15
N TYR A 217 14.23 -13.21 -13.98
CA TYR A 217 14.57 -14.63 -13.80
C TYR A 217 13.47 -15.55 -14.33
N ARG A 218 12.20 -15.19 -14.19
CA ARG A 218 11.07 -16.00 -14.67
C ARG A 218 11.04 -16.12 -16.19
N TYR A 219 11.29 -15.00 -16.88
CA TYR A 219 11.15 -14.93 -18.34
C TYR A 219 12.50 -14.90 -19.06
N GLY A 220 13.63 -14.91 -18.34
CA GLY A 220 14.97 -14.83 -18.94
C GLY A 220 15.17 -13.56 -19.75
N LEU A 221 14.69 -12.41 -19.25
CA LEU A 221 14.73 -11.13 -19.96
C LEU A 221 16.18 -10.72 -20.25
N GLN A 222 16.40 -10.23 -21.48
CA GLN A 222 17.70 -9.74 -21.94
C GLN A 222 17.78 -8.22 -21.98
N SER A 223 16.73 -7.53 -21.53
CA SER A 223 16.63 -6.08 -21.39
C SER A 223 15.71 -5.73 -20.21
N GLY A 224 15.71 -4.47 -19.77
CA GLY A 224 14.78 -3.94 -18.78
C GLY A 224 13.36 -3.71 -19.31
N GLU A 225 12.98 -4.33 -20.41
CA GLU A 225 11.67 -4.15 -21.04
C GLU A 225 10.83 -5.43 -20.97
N LEU A 226 9.56 -5.26 -20.63
CA LEU A 226 8.58 -6.35 -20.57
C LEU A 226 7.76 -6.40 -21.86
N THR A 227 8.06 -7.35 -22.72
CA THR A 227 7.41 -7.47 -24.05
C THR A 227 6.88 -8.89 -24.30
N GLY A 228 6.03 -9.04 -25.32
CA GLY A 228 5.55 -10.35 -25.78
C GLY A 228 4.90 -11.18 -24.67
N GLU A 229 5.26 -12.47 -24.64
CA GLU A 229 4.71 -13.47 -23.69
C GLU A 229 4.92 -13.07 -22.22
N ALA A 230 6.04 -12.44 -21.89
CA ALA A 230 6.32 -11.99 -20.53
C ALA A 230 5.30 -10.93 -20.05
N ARG A 231 5.01 -9.95 -20.93
CA ARG A 231 4.00 -8.92 -20.64
C ARG A 231 2.60 -9.52 -20.52
N GLU A 232 2.21 -10.41 -21.42
CA GLU A 232 0.92 -11.08 -21.38
C GLU A 232 0.77 -11.93 -20.11
N GLY A 233 1.81 -12.68 -19.74
CA GLY A 233 1.82 -13.51 -18.53
C GLY A 233 1.69 -12.68 -17.24
N LEU A 234 2.34 -11.53 -17.17
CA LEU A 234 2.20 -10.61 -16.04
C LEU A 234 0.78 -10.02 -15.98
N VAL A 235 0.24 -9.54 -17.11
CA VAL A 235 -1.13 -9.00 -17.18
C VAL A 235 -2.14 -10.03 -16.67
N VAL A 236 -2.04 -11.29 -17.10
CA VAL A 236 -2.91 -12.39 -16.61
C VAL A 236 -2.75 -12.60 -15.11
N SER A 237 -1.53 -12.52 -14.57
CA SER A 237 -1.26 -12.69 -13.14
C SER A 237 -1.83 -11.55 -12.30
N LEU A 238 -1.75 -10.31 -12.80
CA LEU A 238 -2.34 -9.12 -12.14
C LEU A 238 -3.87 -9.19 -12.16
N ASP A 239 -4.46 -9.49 -13.33
CA ASP A 239 -5.92 -9.64 -13.48
C ASP A 239 -6.47 -10.77 -12.58
N HIS A 240 -5.76 -11.89 -12.47
CA HIS A 240 -6.15 -12.97 -11.56
C HIS A 240 -6.21 -12.51 -10.11
N SER A 241 -5.23 -11.74 -9.63
CA SER A 241 -5.24 -11.18 -8.28
C SER A 241 -6.43 -10.23 -8.07
N ILE A 242 -6.71 -9.35 -9.04
CA ILE A 242 -7.87 -8.43 -8.98
C ILE A 242 -9.19 -9.20 -8.90
N ARG A 243 -9.36 -10.25 -9.71
CA ARG A 243 -10.59 -11.07 -9.69
C ARG A 243 -10.81 -11.76 -8.35
N LEU A 244 -9.75 -12.26 -7.72
CA LEU A 244 -9.86 -12.90 -6.41
C LEU A 244 -10.12 -11.86 -5.29
N MET A 245 -9.57 -10.66 -5.38
CA MET A 245 -9.95 -9.55 -4.50
C MET A 245 -11.42 -9.17 -4.67
N ALA A 246 -11.90 -9.06 -5.92
CA ALA A 246 -13.30 -8.76 -6.23
C ALA A 246 -14.23 -9.82 -5.65
N ALA A 247 -13.90 -11.12 -5.83
CA ALA A 247 -14.68 -12.21 -5.27
C ALA A 247 -14.72 -12.16 -3.73
N ALA A 248 -13.63 -11.84 -3.06
CA ALA A 248 -13.59 -11.68 -1.61
C ALA A 248 -14.41 -10.46 -1.16
N PHE A 249 -14.32 -9.33 -1.87
CA PHE A 249 -15.08 -8.12 -1.59
C PHE A 249 -16.60 -8.35 -1.56
N GLU A 250 -17.14 -9.18 -2.46
CA GLU A 250 -18.58 -9.46 -2.53
C GLU A 250 -19.11 -10.31 -1.34
N LEU A 251 -18.23 -10.85 -0.52
CA LEU A 251 -18.61 -11.70 0.62
C LEU A 251 -18.85 -10.92 1.93
N TRP A 252 -18.65 -9.61 1.93
CA TRP A 252 -18.83 -8.76 3.12
C TRP A 252 -19.46 -7.42 2.76
N ASP A 253 -20.38 -6.96 3.62
CA ASP A 253 -20.92 -5.61 3.51
C ASP A 253 -19.98 -4.60 4.21
N PHE A 254 -19.34 -3.76 3.41
CA PHE A 254 -18.45 -2.71 3.88
C PHE A 254 -19.18 -1.38 4.20
N GLY A 255 -20.52 -1.37 4.19
CA GLY A 255 -21.34 -0.20 4.52
C GLY A 255 -20.99 1.01 3.67
N VAL A 256 -20.78 2.16 4.31
CA VAL A 256 -20.48 3.44 3.64
C VAL A 256 -19.17 3.45 2.82
N TRP A 257 -18.29 2.48 3.02
CA TRP A 257 -17.03 2.34 2.33
C TRP A 257 -17.11 1.53 1.04
N LYS A 258 -18.25 0.90 0.79
CA LYS A 258 -18.45 -0.03 -0.33
C LYS A 258 -18.03 0.56 -1.67
N ASN A 259 -18.50 1.78 -1.99
CA ASN A 259 -18.21 2.41 -3.28
C ASN A 259 -16.72 2.72 -3.45
N ILE A 260 -16.03 3.15 -2.38
CA ILE A 260 -14.61 3.47 -2.41
C ILE A 260 -13.78 2.18 -2.64
N ILE A 261 -14.12 1.10 -1.92
CA ILE A 261 -13.45 -0.19 -2.08
C ILE A 261 -13.72 -0.75 -3.48
N GLN A 262 -14.95 -0.68 -3.94
CA GLN A 262 -15.33 -1.10 -5.30
C GLN A 262 -14.56 -0.31 -6.36
N ALA A 263 -14.55 1.03 -6.28
CA ALA A 263 -13.80 1.88 -7.22
C ALA A 263 -12.28 1.62 -7.19
N THR A 264 -11.75 1.16 -6.05
CA THR A 264 -10.34 0.74 -5.94
C THR A 264 -10.12 -0.60 -6.63
N VAL A 265 -10.86 -1.65 -6.22
CA VAL A 265 -10.61 -3.02 -6.65
C VAL A 265 -10.97 -3.23 -8.11
N TYR A 266 -12.12 -2.72 -8.59
CA TYR A 266 -12.62 -3.00 -9.95
C TYR A 266 -12.02 -2.07 -11.02
N GLU A 267 -11.47 -0.91 -10.63
CA GLU A 267 -10.90 0.03 -11.61
C GLU A 267 -9.55 0.59 -11.21
N GLY A 268 -9.41 1.07 -9.98
CA GLY A 268 -8.20 1.76 -9.53
C GLY A 268 -6.94 0.94 -9.74
N LEU A 269 -6.95 -0.31 -9.28
CA LEU A 269 -5.82 -1.22 -9.44
C LEU A 269 -5.53 -1.52 -10.91
N PHE A 270 -6.56 -1.71 -11.72
CA PHE A 270 -6.39 -1.93 -13.16
C PHE A 270 -5.75 -0.72 -13.85
N LEU A 271 -6.21 0.50 -13.55
CA LEU A 271 -5.66 1.73 -14.11
C LEU A 271 -4.20 1.95 -13.69
N VAL A 272 -3.88 1.68 -12.42
CA VAL A 272 -2.49 1.79 -11.91
C VAL A 272 -1.59 0.74 -12.56
N GLY A 273 -2.00 -0.52 -12.59
CA GLY A 273 -1.22 -1.58 -13.22
C GLY A 273 -0.95 -1.30 -14.71
N ARG A 274 -1.97 -0.78 -15.42
CA ARG A 274 -1.81 -0.33 -16.81
C ARG A 274 -0.81 0.82 -16.94
N ALA A 275 -0.90 1.84 -16.08
CA ALA A 275 0.01 2.99 -16.11
C ALA A 275 1.47 2.57 -15.82
N VAL A 276 1.70 1.62 -14.92
CA VAL A 276 3.02 1.03 -14.66
C VAL A 276 3.53 0.31 -15.93
N LEU A 277 2.72 -0.55 -16.53
CA LEU A 277 3.10 -1.28 -17.75
C LEU A 277 3.33 -0.38 -18.97
N GLU A 278 2.78 0.82 -18.97
CA GLU A 278 2.97 1.86 -20.01
C GLU A 278 4.11 2.84 -19.64
N GLY A 279 4.75 2.71 -18.48
CA GLY A 279 5.81 3.61 -18.00
C GLY A 279 5.31 5.03 -17.70
N THR A 280 4.01 5.18 -17.46
CA THR A 280 3.36 6.50 -17.21
C THR A 280 2.96 6.70 -15.74
N PHE A 281 3.18 5.70 -14.89
CA PHE A 281 2.84 5.79 -13.48
C PHE A 281 3.72 6.81 -12.75
N GLN A 282 3.09 7.64 -11.92
CA GLN A 282 3.78 8.57 -11.01
C GLN A 282 3.24 8.39 -9.59
N SER A 283 4.09 7.95 -8.68
CA SER A 283 3.72 7.76 -7.27
C SER A 283 3.26 9.04 -6.59
N ASN A 284 3.77 10.19 -7.04
CA ASN A 284 3.46 11.54 -6.56
C ASN A 284 2.42 12.27 -7.42
N ASP A 285 1.61 11.55 -8.19
CA ASP A 285 0.65 12.18 -9.07
C ASP A 285 -0.30 13.10 -8.28
N MET A 286 -0.17 14.42 -8.54
CA MET A 286 -0.93 15.47 -7.85
C MET A 286 -2.43 15.44 -8.18
N ALA A 287 -2.86 14.66 -9.17
CA ALA A 287 -4.28 14.44 -9.47
C ALA A 287 -5.02 13.80 -8.29
N PHE A 288 -4.31 13.02 -7.46
CA PHE A 288 -4.82 12.51 -6.18
C PHE A 288 -4.59 13.44 -4.98
N ARG A 289 -3.95 14.57 -5.15
CA ARG A 289 -4.08 15.59 -4.12
C ARG A 289 -5.54 15.99 -4.12
N ILE A 290 -6.27 15.54 -3.12
CA ILE A 290 -7.59 16.00 -2.74
C ILE A 290 -7.48 17.49 -2.37
N THR A 291 -7.11 18.26 -3.36
CA THR A 291 -7.20 19.70 -3.35
C THR A 291 -8.42 19.98 -4.18
N GLY A 292 -9.49 20.51 -3.55
CA GLY A 292 -10.61 21.07 -4.28
C GLY A 292 -10.11 22.10 -5.30
N ARG A 293 -9.64 21.64 -6.43
CA ARG A 293 -9.29 22.41 -7.60
C ARG A 293 -9.53 21.58 -8.84
N ASN A 294 -10.37 22.19 -9.61
CA ASN A 294 -10.47 22.27 -11.05
C ASN A 294 -11.42 21.32 -11.72
N LYS A 295 -12.63 21.85 -11.83
CA LYS A 295 -13.51 21.62 -12.99
C LYS A 295 -13.05 22.38 -14.26
N GLU A 296 -11.82 22.85 -14.32
CA GLU A 296 -11.31 23.57 -15.50
C GLU A 296 -9.95 23.00 -15.89
N GLN A 297 -9.97 21.91 -16.63
CA GLN A 297 -8.97 21.44 -17.61
C GLN A 297 -9.04 19.91 -17.73
N LEU A 298 -10.03 19.46 -18.44
CA LEU A 298 -9.99 18.28 -19.31
C LEU A 298 -10.62 18.69 -20.63
#